data_3606c285ee2b6f6cbf7ff84feddd73a6
#
_entry.id   3606c285ee2b6f6cbf7ff84feddd73a6
#
_cell.length_a   1.000
_cell.length_b   1.000
_cell.length_c   1.000
_cell.angle_alpha   90.00
_cell.angle_beta   90.00
_cell.angle_gamma   90.00
#
_symmetry.space_group_name_H-M   'P 1'
#
loop_
_entity.id
_entity.type
_entity.pdbx_description
1 polymer ?
#
loop_
_entity_poly.entity_id
_entity_poly.type
_entity_poly.pdbx_seq_one_letter_code
_entity_poly.pdbx_strand_id
1 'polypeptide(L)'
;MLMGCKNSNTNDQTSIYADEMVLIVNYQLENMTLEEHAELGSAVAPSFTSENVPGLLGKSFIGNLETEIFGGVYYFSNQKDVDVYLESELWKGVVAHPNLVNFKTDVFKKMIFLEKTN
;
A
#
# COMPACT_ATOMS: atom_id res chain seq x y z
N MET A 1 -13.29 29.35 9.24
CA MET A 1 -12.42 29.11 8.98
C MET A 1 -11.80 29.25 8.85
N LEU A 2 -12.08 28.99 8.91
CA LEU A 2 -11.12 28.83 8.76
C LEU A 2 -10.63 28.80 8.17
N MET A 3 -10.90 28.73 8.07
CA MET A 3 -10.07 28.51 7.58
C MET A 3 -9.41 28.69 7.07
N GLY A 4 -9.81 28.83 7.03
CA GLY A 4 -8.84 28.76 6.59
C GLY A 4 -8.33 28.79 6.34
N CYS A 5 -8.28 28.73 6.43
CA CYS A 5 -7.43 28.59 6.19
C CYS A 5 -6.91 28.32 6.03
N LYS A 6 -6.87 28.23 6.10
CA LYS A 6 -6.12 27.78 6.01
C LYS A 6 -5.37 27.59 5.65
N ASN A 7 -5.42 27.60 5.67
CA ASN A 7 -4.47 27.26 5.34
C ASN A 7 -3.68 27.13 5.17
N SER A 8 -3.64 26.90 5.20
CA SER A 8 -2.69 26.61 4.92
C SER A 8 -1.99 26.41 5.02
N ASN A 9 -1.69 26.13 5.23
CA ASN A 9 -0.69 25.81 5.27
C ASN A 9 -0.15 25.34 5.61
N THR A 10 -0.04 25.11 5.78
CA THR A 10 0.57 24.58 6.04
C THR A 10 0.83 23.73 6.41
N ASN A 11 0.93 23.31 6.78
CA ASN A 11 1.26 22.41 7.11
C ASN A 11 0.90 21.46 7.40
N ASP A 12 0.92 21.17 7.34
CA ASP A 12 1.01 20.00 7.71
C ASP A 12 0.18 19.24 8.71
N GLN A 13 0.01 19.39 9.99
CA GLN A 13 -0.84 18.70 10.91
C GLN A 13 -2.28 18.65 10.44
N THR A 14 -2.65 19.64 9.69
CA THR A 14 -3.99 19.64 9.09
C THR A 14 -4.17 18.49 8.11
N SER A 15 -3.09 17.81 7.73
CA SER A 15 -3.19 16.70 6.80
C SER A 15 -3.89 15.48 7.40
N ILE A 16 -4.20 15.49 8.70
CA ILE A 16 -4.96 14.39 9.28
C ILE A 16 -6.31 14.21 8.60
N TYR A 17 -6.80 15.24 7.90
CA TYR A 17 -8.06 15.15 7.17
C TYR A 17 -7.84 15.18 5.65
N ALA A 18 -6.58 14.96 5.23
CA ALA A 18 -6.29 14.86 3.81
C ALA A 18 -6.88 13.57 3.25
N ASP A 19 -6.86 13.47 1.93
CA ASP A 19 -7.52 12.38 1.23
C ASP A 19 -6.68 11.11 1.14
N GLU A 20 -5.51 11.09 1.76
CA GLU A 20 -4.61 9.95 1.64
C GLU A 20 -5.22 8.69 2.21
N MET A 21 -5.01 7.60 1.52
CA MET A 21 -5.55 6.30 1.89
C MET A 21 -4.42 5.29 2.08
N VAL A 22 -4.71 4.29 2.89
CA VAL A 22 -3.77 3.18 3.13
C VAL A 22 -4.46 1.90 2.71
N LEU A 23 -3.83 1.16 1.80
CA LEU A 23 -4.31 -0.15 1.38
C LEU A 23 -3.40 -1.19 2.02
N ILE A 24 -4.00 -2.13 2.73
CA ILE A 24 -3.26 -3.24 3.33
C ILE A 24 -3.70 -4.52 2.63
N VAL A 25 -2.72 -5.24 2.09
CA VAL A 25 -2.95 -6.49 1.41
C VAL A 25 -2.25 -7.59 2.19
N ASN A 26 -2.97 -8.67 2.47
CA ASN A 26 -2.39 -9.85 3.11
C ASN A 26 -2.69 -11.07 2.26
N TYR A 27 -1.76 -12.03 2.29
CA TYR A 27 -1.92 -13.31 1.59
C TYR A 27 -1.03 -14.35 2.26
N GLN A 28 -1.18 -15.59 1.83
CA GLN A 28 -0.36 -16.68 2.30
C GLN A 28 0.34 -17.32 1.11
N LEU A 29 1.40 -18.09 1.41
CA LEU A 29 2.16 -18.76 0.36
C LEU A 29 1.70 -20.20 0.23
N GLU A 30 1.68 -20.70 -1.01
CA GLU A 30 1.37 -22.09 -1.27
C GLU A 30 2.43 -22.63 -2.21
N ASN A 31 3.15 -23.67 -1.75
CA ASN A 31 4.22 -24.31 -2.53
C ASN A 31 5.28 -23.28 -2.97
N MET A 32 5.62 -22.38 -2.07
CA MET A 32 6.62 -21.34 -2.30
C MET A 32 7.44 -21.17 -1.04
N THR A 33 8.75 -21.20 -1.16
CA THR A 33 9.61 -20.98 0.00
C THR A 33 9.74 -19.50 0.30
N LEU A 34 10.23 -19.19 1.49
CA LEU A 34 10.48 -17.79 1.86
C LEU A 34 11.49 -17.15 0.92
N GLU A 35 12.49 -17.93 0.50
CA GLU A 35 13.49 -17.41 -0.42
C GLU A 35 12.88 -17.07 -1.77
N GLU A 36 12.03 -17.97 -2.27
CA GLU A 36 11.34 -17.71 -3.54
C GLU A 36 10.43 -16.51 -3.45
N HIS A 37 9.76 -16.34 -2.31
CA HIS A 37 8.91 -15.18 -2.10
C HIS A 37 9.73 -13.89 -2.09
N ALA A 38 10.91 -13.91 -1.45
CA ALA A 38 11.77 -12.75 -1.43
C ALA A 38 12.24 -12.40 -2.84
N GLU A 39 12.55 -13.41 -3.66
CA GLU A 39 12.94 -13.19 -5.03
C GLU A 39 11.81 -12.59 -5.85
N LEU A 40 10.59 -13.08 -5.63
CA LEU A 40 9.42 -12.53 -6.31
C LEU A 40 9.23 -11.07 -5.94
N GLY A 41 9.36 -10.74 -4.65
CA GLY A 41 9.24 -9.36 -4.21
C GLY A 41 10.26 -8.45 -4.86
N SER A 42 11.51 -8.92 -4.95
CA SER A 42 12.56 -8.16 -5.61
C SER A 42 12.29 -7.97 -7.09
N ALA A 43 11.71 -8.97 -7.72
CA ALA A 43 11.42 -8.92 -9.15
C ALA A 43 10.28 -7.94 -9.47
N VAL A 44 9.26 -7.87 -8.61
CA VAL A 44 8.12 -7.02 -8.88
C VAL A 44 8.28 -5.60 -8.34
N ALA A 45 9.18 -5.40 -7.37
CA ALA A 45 9.33 -4.08 -6.75
C ALA A 45 9.54 -2.94 -7.75
N PRO A 46 10.34 -3.11 -8.81
CA PRO A 46 10.52 -2.02 -9.77
C PRO A 46 9.24 -1.62 -10.52
N SER A 47 8.21 -2.46 -10.48
CA SER A 47 6.93 -2.14 -11.13
C SER A 47 6.11 -1.13 -10.33
N PHE A 48 6.42 -0.94 -9.05
CA PHE A 48 5.65 -0.06 -8.18
C PHE A 48 6.22 1.35 -8.21
N THR A 49 5.94 2.03 -9.31
CA THR A 49 6.33 3.42 -9.51
C THR A 49 5.06 4.25 -9.63
N SER A 50 5.18 5.57 -9.43
CA SER A 50 4.02 6.43 -9.60
C SER A 50 3.55 6.47 -11.05
N GLU A 51 4.41 6.09 -11.98
CA GLU A 51 4.02 6.00 -13.38
C GLU A 51 3.13 4.79 -13.65
N ASN A 52 3.51 3.63 -13.11
CA ASN A 52 2.74 2.41 -13.28
C ASN A 52 1.55 2.33 -12.33
N VAL A 53 1.67 2.96 -11.16
CA VAL A 53 0.62 2.95 -10.14
C VAL A 53 0.35 4.41 -9.77
N PRO A 54 -0.54 5.08 -10.52
CA PRO A 54 -0.81 6.50 -10.27
C PRO A 54 -1.28 6.73 -8.85
N GLY A 55 -0.74 7.78 -8.23
CA GLY A 55 -1.11 8.15 -6.87
C GLY A 55 -0.41 7.36 -5.79
N LEU A 56 0.46 6.42 -6.14
CA LEU A 56 1.20 5.66 -5.14
C LEU A 56 2.27 6.56 -4.51
N LEU A 57 2.17 6.75 -3.20
CA LEU A 57 3.10 7.58 -2.44
C LEU A 57 4.22 6.77 -1.83
N GLY A 58 3.96 5.48 -1.57
CA GLY A 58 4.96 4.60 -1.01
C GLY A 58 4.38 3.23 -0.77
N LYS A 59 5.25 2.25 -0.55
CA LYS A 59 4.82 0.89 -0.30
C LYS A 59 5.85 0.18 0.57
N SER A 60 5.36 -0.59 1.53
CA SER A 60 6.20 -1.50 2.31
C SER A 60 5.75 -2.92 2.03
N PHE A 61 6.72 -3.81 1.84
CA PHE A 61 6.43 -5.24 1.87
C PHE A 61 6.49 -5.67 3.33
N ILE A 62 5.52 -6.46 3.77
CA ILE A 62 5.42 -6.88 5.16
C ILE A 62 5.27 -8.39 5.23
N GLY A 63 5.62 -8.95 6.39
CA GLY A 63 5.45 -10.37 6.61
C GLY A 63 5.58 -10.70 8.07
N ASN A 64 4.91 -11.78 8.46
CA ASN A 64 4.99 -12.33 9.80
C ASN A 64 5.41 -13.77 9.66
N LEU A 65 6.64 -14.08 10.09
CA LEU A 65 7.20 -15.41 9.90
C LEU A 65 6.55 -16.47 10.79
N GLU A 66 5.94 -16.04 11.89
CA GLU A 66 5.24 -16.97 12.77
C GLU A 66 3.89 -17.38 12.21
N THR A 67 3.12 -16.41 11.76
CA THR A 67 1.80 -16.70 11.19
C THR A 67 1.86 -17.06 9.71
N GLU A 68 2.99 -16.77 9.08
CA GLU A 68 3.19 -17.00 7.64
C GLU A 68 2.18 -16.22 6.80
N ILE A 69 1.87 -15.00 7.26
CA ILE A 69 1.03 -14.07 6.51
C ILE A 69 1.94 -12.95 6.01
N PHE A 70 1.84 -12.68 4.71
CA PHE A 70 2.68 -11.71 4.03
C PHE A 70 1.82 -10.70 3.31
N GLY A 71 2.42 -9.66 2.77
CA GLY A 71 1.65 -8.70 2.00
C GLY A 71 2.35 -7.39 1.79
N GLY A 72 1.55 -6.34 1.73
CA GLY A 72 2.07 -5.00 1.53
C GLY A 72 1.18 -3.95 2.15
N VAL A 73 1.80 -2.84 2.51
CA VAL A 73 1.10 -1.64 2.94
C VAL A 73 1.38 -0.57 1.89
N TYR A 74 0.32 -0.05 1.30
CA TYR A 74 0.43 0.92 0.22
C TYR A 74 -0.15 2.24 0.67
N TYR A 75 0.53 3.32 0.36
CA TYR A 75 0.05 4.67 0.65
C TYR A 75 -0.33 5.34 -0.66
N PHE A 76 -1.59 5.79 -0.75
CA PHE A 76 -2.13 6.40 -1.97
C PHE A 76 -2.60 7.82 -1.70
N SER A 77 -2.60 8.63 -2.76
CA SER A 77 -3.04 10.02 -2.67
C SER A 77 -4.51 10.16 -2.30
N ASN A 78 -5.34 9.18 -2.72
CA ASN A 78 -6.78 9.26 -2.47
C ASN A 78 -7.44 7.91 -2.78
N GLN A 79 -8.74 7.83 -2.50
CA GLN A 79 -9.49 6.60 -2.71
C GLN A 79 -9.57 6.21 -4.18
N LYS A 80 -9.69 7.20 -5.07
CA LYS A 80 -9.78 6.89 -6.49
C LYS A 80 -8.56 6.13 -6.98
N ASP A 81 -7.39 6.52 -6.51
CA ASP A 81 -6.15 5.85 -6.92
C ASP A 81 -6.07 4.44 -6.38
N VAL A 82 -6.61 4.19 -5.17
CA VAL A 82 -6.72 2.83 -4.65
C VAL A 82 -7.60 2.00 -5.60
N ASP A 83 -8.75 2.55 -5.97
CA ASP A 83 -9.68 1.82 -6.83
C ASP A 83 -9.08 1.51 -8.18
N VAL A 84 -8.35 2.46 -8.75
CA VAL A 84 -7.67 2.26 -10.04
C VAL A 84 -6.64 1.14 -9.92
N TYR A 85 -5.86 1.13 -8.84
CA TYR A 85 -4.88 0.08 -8.63
C TYR A 85 -5.53 -1.29 -8.54
N LEU A 86 -6.62 -1.39 -7.78
CA LEU A 86 -7.27 -2.68 -7.57
C LEU A 86 -7.97 -3.20 -8.83
N GLU A 87 -8.06 -2.39 -9.88
CA GLU A 87 -8.57 -2.83 -11.18
C GLU A 87 -7.47 -2.93 -12.22
N SER A 88 -6.22 -2.69 -11.82
CA SER A 88 -5.11 -2.68 -12.77
C SER A 88 -4.65 -4.08 -13.14
N GLU A 89 -3.95 -4.17 -14.27
CA GLU A 89 -3.38 -5.44 -14.70
C GLU A 89 -2.28 -5.89 -13.73
N LEU A 90 -1.56 -4.95 -13.14
CA LEU A 90 -0.54 -5.28 -12.16
C LEU A 90 -1.15 -6.01 -10.98
N TRP A 91 -2.23 -5.47 -10.41
CA TRP A 91 -2.91 -6.11 -9.28
C TRP A 91 -3.50 -7.46 -9.67
N LYS A 92 -4.12 -7.51 -10.86
CA LYS A 92 -4.71 -8.77 -11.33
C LYS A 92 -3.66 -9.86 -11.47
N GLY A 93 -2.45 -9.49 -11.91
CA GLY A 93 -1.37 -10.44 -12.00
C GLY A 93 -0.93 -10.95 -10.64
N VAL A 94 -0.93 -10.08 -9.64
CA VAL A 94 -0.57 -10.49 -8.28
C VAL A 94 -1.59 -11.50 -7.76
N VAL A 95 -2.87 -11.19 -7.88
CA VAL A 95 -3.94 -12.05 -7.38
C VAL A 95 -3.99 -13.37 -8.11
N ALA A 96 -3.60 -13.38 -9.38
CA ALA A 96 -3.62 -14.59 -10.20
C ALA A 96 -2.41 -15.49 -9.99
N HIS A 97 -1.42 -15.04 -9.22
CA HIS A 97 -0.20 -15.82 -9.02
C HIS A 97 -0.56 -17.11 -8.26
N PRO A 98 -0.20 -18.29 -8.82
CA PRO A 98 -0.67 -19.55 -8.25
C PRO A 98 -0.12 -19.86 -6.86
N ASN A 99 0.97 -19.25 -6.47
CA ASN A 99 1.60 -19.52 -5.18
C ASN A 99 1.26 -18.48 -4.12
N LEU A 100 0.42 -17.49 -4.45
CA LEU A 100 -0.06 -16.50 -3.50
C LEU A 100 -1.55 -16.72 -3.33
N VAL A 101 -1.97 -17.07 -2.11
CA VAL A 101 -3.36 -17.50 -1.87
C VAL A 101 -3.96 -16.78 -0.68
N ASN A 102 -5.28 -16.90 -0.56
CA ASN A 102 -6.04 -16.38 0.59
C ASN A 102 -5.83 -14.87 0.77
N PHE A 103 -5.99 -14.14 -0.32
CA PHE A 103 -5.84 -12.69 -0.30
C PHE A 103 -6.90 -12.02 0.55
N LYS A 104 -6.48 -11.00 1.28
CA LYS A 104 -7.38 -10.12 2.02
C LYS A 104 -6.90 -8.70 1.80
N THR A 105 -7.84 -7.80 1.47
CA THR A 105 -7.52 -6.39 1.30
C THR A 105 -8.35 -5.56 2.26
N ASP A 106 -7.72 -4.54 2.85
CA ASP A 106 -8.38 -3.59 3.73
C ASP A 106 -7.94 -2.20 3.32
N VAL A 107 -8.89 -1.26 3.32
CA VAL A 107 -8.61 0.13 2.95
C VAL A 107 -8.96 1.01 4.12
N PHE A 108 -8.03 1.88 4.49
CA PHE A 108 -8.21 2.81 5.60
C PHE A 108 -7.87 4.21 5.15
N LYS A 109 -8.57 5.19 5.73
CA LYS A 109 -8.16 6.58 5.57
C LYS A 109 -6.98 6.83 6.49
N LYS A 110 -5.94 7.47 5.96
CA LYS A 110 -4.81 7.87 6.80
C LYS A 110 -5.26 9.04 7.67
N MET A 111 -5.33 8.80 8.96
CA MET A 111 -5.87 9.81 9.89
C MET A 111 -4.77 10.73 10.41
N ILE A 112 -3.74 10.16 11.01
CA ILE A 112 -2.62 10.93 11.57
C ILE A 112 -1.34 10.19 11.28
N PHE A 113 -0.36 10.89 10.74
CA PHE A 113 0.96 10.32 10.56
C PHE A 113 1.93 11.08 11.46
N LEU A 114 2.57 10.37 12.36
CA LEU A 114 3.55 10.96 13.27
C LEU A 114 4.93 10.54 12.84
N GLU A 115 5.68 11.50 12.34
CA GLU A 115 7.03 11.23 11.91
C GLU A 115 7.96 11.26 13.12
N LYS A 116 8.85 10.26 13.21
CA LYS A 116 9.78 10.20 14.32
C LYS A 116 10.76 11.36 14.23
N THR A 117 10.91 12.07 15.34
CA THR A 117 11.91 13.11 15.47
C THR A 117 12.91 12.69 16.54
N ASN A 118 14.14 13.16 16.42
CA ASN A 118 15.17 12.82 17.39
C ASN A 118 15.37 13.91 18.40
#